data_db4add69881c860c42368259898ca4ed
#
_entry.id   db4add69881c860c42368259898ca4ed
#
_cell.length_a   1.000
_cell.length_b   1.000
_cell.length_c   1.000
_cell.angle_alpha   90.00
_cell.angle_beta   90.00
_cell.angle_gamma   90.00
#
_symmetry.space_group_name_H-M   'P 1'
#
loop_
_entity.id
_entity.type
_entity.pdbx_description
1 polymer ?
#
loop_
_entity_poly.entity_id
_entity_poly.type
_entity_poly.pdbx_seq_one_letter_code
_entity_poly.pdbx_strand_id
1 'polypeptide(L)'
;MLTDFHSHILPEMDDGASDVEESLKLLSMLKASGAERVVLTSHFYRHDENIESFLSRREKSYQKLLEATKNIPDYPELVLGAEVYFYPSLSSDPDFKKLCIGETDYMLLELPFEHFYDSFFSDFAKFMNRCKCRIILAHIERYMRFGNTQKEFDRILSMGDIICQMNCTSIAKAGFFERRKLLSMISDGTVKLLGTDTHNVTSRPPMLGEAKEIIVKKCGKQALEDIVRVGDSILNR
;
A
#
# COMPACT_ATOMS: atom_id res chain seq x y z
N MET A 1 8.84 13.21 -5.19
CA MET A 1 7.40 13.43 -4.89
C MET A 1 6.98 12.53 -3.73
N LEU A 2 6.39 13.10 -2.67
CA LEU A 2 5.86 12.27 -1.57
C LEU A 2 4.62 11.52 -2.06
N THR A 3 4.71 10.19 -2.06
CA THR A 3 3.65 9.31 -2.58
C THR A 3 3.02 8.51 -1.44
N ASP A 4 1.69 8.48 -1.41
CA ASP A 4 0.92 7.51 -0.64
C ASP A 4 0.78 6.23 -1.46
N PHE A 5 1.44 5.14 -1.04
CA PHE A 5 1.46 3.87 -1.78
C PHE A 5 0.29 2.92 -1.46
N HIS A 6 -0.60 3.31 -0.54
CA HIS A 6 -1.69 2.45 -0.12
C HIS A 6 -2.90 3.26 0.35
N SER A 7 -3.97 3.26 -0.44
CA SER A 7 -5.19 4.01 -0.13
C SER A 7 -6.44 3.39 -0.75
N HIS A 8 -7.58 3.50 -0.05
CA HIS A 8 -8.90 3.02 -0.48
C HIS A 8 -9.82 4.22 -0.80
N ILE A 9 -9.40 5.02 -1.77
CA ILE A 9 -10.04 6.30 -2.12
C ILE A 9 -10.99 6.18 -3.31
N LEU A 10 -10.88 5.12 -4.13
CA LEU A 10 -11.83 4.92 -5.22
C LEU A 10 -13.25 4.77 -4.67
N PRO A 11 -14.23 5.58 -5.13
CA PRO A 11 -15.57 5.53 -4.58
C PRO A 11 -16.28 4.21 -4.89
N GLU A 12 -16.97 3.64 -3.91
CA GLU A 12 -17.83 2.45 -4.07
C GLU A 12 -17.08 1.19 -4.55
N MET A 13 -15.76 1.06 -4.27
CA MET A 13 -14.99 -0.11 -4.70
C MET A 13 -14.92 -1.21 -3.64
N ASP A 14 -14.73 -0.84 -2.40
CA ASP A 14 -14.49 -1.73 -1.26
C ASP A 14 -15.03 -1.10 0.04
N ASP A 15 -14.45 -1.40 1.19
CA ASP A 15 -14.77 -0.77 2.47
C ASP A 15 -14.14 0.62 2.67
N GLY A 16 -13.56 1.19 1.61
CA GLY A 16 -13.00 2.54 1.56
C GLY A 16 -14.07 3.61 1.36
N ALA A 17 -13.75 4.62 0.53
CA ALA A 17 -14.62 5.76 0.28
C ALA A 17 -16.01 5.33 -0.21
N SER A 18 -17.05 5.74 0.53
CA SER A 18 -18.44 5.35 0.28
C SER A 18 -19.02 6.00 -0.99
N ASP A 19 -18.47 7.15 -1.36
CA ASP A 19 -18.93 7.94 -2.52
C ASP A 19 -17.82 8.90 -3.00
N VAL A 20 -18.12 9.62 -4.08
CA VAL A 20 -17.20 10.60 -4.67
C VAL A 20 -16.89 11.75 -3.71
N GLU A 21 -17.86 12.19 -2.91
CA GLU A 21 -17.66 13.32 -1.97
C GLU A 21 -16.64 12.94 -0.88
N GLU A 22 -16.73 11.72 -0.35
CA GLU A 22 -15.73 11.21 0.60
C GLU A 22 -14.36 11.06 -0.04
N SER A 23 -14.29 10.55 -1.27
CA SER A 23 -13.05 10.47 -2.04
C SER A 23 -12.37 11.83 -2.17
N LEU A 24 -13.11 12.88 -2.52
CA LEU A 24 -12.59 14.23 -2.65
C LEU A 24 -12.08 14.79 -1.32
N LYS A 25 -12.79 14.52 -0.22
CA LYS A 25 -12.34 14.91 1.14
C LYS A 25 -11.02 14.23 1.50
N LEU A 26 -10.89 12.93 1.23
CA LEU A 26 -9.66 12.18 1.48
C LEU A 26 -8.48 12.70 0.65
N LEU A 27 -8.69 12.98 -0.65
CA LEU A 27 -7.66 13.59 -1.51
C LEU A 27 -7.23 14.97 -1.00
N SER A 28 -8.18 15.80 -0.55
CA SER A 28 -7.89 17.10 0.04
C SER A 28 -7.04 16.98 1.31
N MET A 29 -7.36 16.03 2.19
CA MET A 29 -6.58 15.77 3.42
C MET A 29 -5.15 15.28 3.09
N LEU A 30 -5.00 14.40 2.10
CA LEU A 30 -3.70 13.92 1.64
C LEU A 30 -2.87 15.05 1.05
N LYS A 31 -3.48 15.88 0.19
CA LYS A 31 -2.81 17.07 -0.35
C LYS A 31 -2.34 18.02 0.73
N ALA A 32 -3.20 18.33 1.70
CA ALA A 32 -2.86 19.17 2.86
C ALA A 32 -1.72 18.57 3.70
N SER A 33 -1.59 17.23 3.74
CA SER A 33 -0.49 16.51 4.39
C SER A 33 0.81 16.50 3.57
N GLY A 34 0.76 17.02 2.34
CA GLY A 34 1.90 17.13 1.44
C GLY A 34 2.08 15.92 0.49
N ALA A 35 1.05 15.08 0.32
CA ALA A 35 1.05 14.08 -0.74
C ALA A 35 1.02 14.77 -2.11
N GLU A 36 1.93 14.37 -2.99
CA GLU A 36 2.00 14.82 -4.37
C GLU A 36 1.45 13.76 -5.33
N ARG A 37 1.45 12.49 -4.89
CA ARG A 37 0.93 11.35 -5.63
C ARG A 37 0.23 10.37 -4.69
N VAL A 38 -0.84 9.74 -5.18
CA VAL A 38 -1.64 8.74 -4.44
C VAL A 38 -1.87 7.52 -5.31
N VAL A 39 -1.50 6.36 -4.80
CA VAL A 39 -1.80 5.07 -5.43
C VAL A 39 -3.14 4.57 -4.89
N LEU A 40 -4.10 4.37 -5.80
CA LEU A 40 -5.46 3.94 -5.52
C LEU A 40 -5.48 2.41 -5.52
N THR A 41 -5.48 1.81 -4.33
CA THR A 41 -5.21 0.37 -4.12
C THR A 41 -6.38 -0.37 -3.50
N SER A 42 -7.58 -0.19 -4.06
CA SER A 42 -8.75 -0.96 -3.60
C SER A 42 -8.48 -2.45 -3.53
N HIS A 43 -9.10 -3.13 -2.57
CA HIS A 43 -8.94 -4.56 -2.34
C HIS A 43 -9.30 -5.41 -3.55
N PHE A 44 -8.45 -6.37 -3.86
CA PHE A 44 -8.73 -7.46 -4.78
C PHE A 44 -8.69 -8.81 -4.05
N TYR A 45 -9.86 -9.40 -3.86
CA TYR A 45 -10.04 -10.74 -3.30
C TYR A 45 -10.53 -11.71 -4.39
N ARG A 46 -9.73 -12.73 -4.73
CA ARG A 46 -10.05 -13.68 -5.80
C ARG A 46 -11.32 -14.51 -5.52
N HIS A 47 -11.69 -14.66 -4.26
CA HIS A 47 -12.92 -15.39 -3.89
C HIS A 47 -14.19 -14.56 -4.10
N ASP A 48 -14.10 -13.24 -4.19
CA ASP A 48 -15.24 -12.36 -4.42
C ASP A 48 -15.48 -12.13 -5.91
N GLU A 49 -14.41 -11.97 -6.69
CA GLU A 49 -14.51 -11.68 -8.13
C GLU A 49 -13.25 -12.11 -8.90
N ASN A 50 -13.38 -12.20 -10.23
CA ASN A 50 -12.24 -12.39 -11.11
C ASN A 50 -11.55 -11.05 -11.45
N ILE A 51 -10.34 -11.12 -12.01
CA ILE A 51 -9.55 -9.93 -12.34
C ILE A 51 -10.27 -9.02 -13.36
N GLU A 52 -10.92 -9.58 -14.36
CA GLU A 52 -11.64 -8.79 -15.40
C GLU A 52 -12.78 -7.96 -14.78
N SER A 53 -13.57 -8.56 -13.90
CA SER A 53 -14.66 -7.87 -13.18
C SER A 53 -14.12 -6.76 -12.29
N PHE A 54 -13.06 -7.04 -11.52
CA PHE A 54 -12.40 -6.04 -10.70
C PHE A 54 -11.89 -4.86 -11.52
N LEU A 55 -11.17 -5.12 -12.61
CA LEU A 55 -10.62 -4.07 -13.47
C LEU A 55 -11.72 -3.21 -14.09
N SER A 56 -12.84 -3.83 -14.50
CA SER A 56 -14.00 -3.10 -15.04
C SER A 56 -14.65 -2.19 -13.99
N ARG A 57 -14.81 -2.67 -12.75
CA ARG A 57 -15.34 -1.86 -11.64
C ARG A 57 -14.38 -0.73 -11.28
N ARG A 58 -13.07 -1.04 -11.16
CA ARG A 58 -12.02 -0.08 -10.85
C ARG A 58 -11.99 1.06 -11.87
N GLU A 59 -12.05 0.73 -13.16
CA GLU A 59 -12.05 1.74 -14.21
C GLU A 59 -13.29 2.65 -14.13
N LYS A 60 -14.49 2.08 -13.92
CA LYS A 60 -15.71 2.87 -13.77
C LYS A 60 -15.65 3.81 -12.57
N SER A 61 -15.16 3.34 -11.43
CA SER A 61 -14.99 4.14 -10.23
C SER A 61 -13.95 5.24 -10.44
N TYR A 62 -12.84 4.91 -11.09
CA TYR A 62 -11.79 5.88 -11.42
C TYR A 62 -12.30 7.00 -12.34
N GLN A 63 -13.10 6.67 -13.37
CA GLN A 63 -13.68 7.68 -14.25
C GLN A 63 -14.64 8.61 -13.51
N LYS A 64 -15.46 8.09 -12.55
CA LYS A 64 -16.28 8.95 -11.67
C LYS A 64 -15.41 9.94 -10.87
N LEU A 65 -14.30 9.46 -10.29
CA LEU A 65 -13.39 10.30 -9.52
C LEU A 65 -12.69 11.35 -10.41
N LEU A 66 -12.19 10.97 -11.58
CA LEU A 66 -11.57 11.88 -12.54
C LEU A 66 -12.52 12.98 -12.99
N GLU A 67 -13.78 12.65 -13.26
CA GLU A 67 -14.80 13.65 -13.64
C GLU A 67 -14.99 14.68 -12.52
N ALA A 68 -15.07 14.20 -11.28
CA ALA A 68 -15.25 15.07 -10.11
C ALA A 68 -14.05 15.96 -9.82
N THR A 69 -12.84 15.51 -10.18
CA THR A 69 -11.60 16.29 -9.94
C THR A 69 -11.28 17.31 -11.03
N LYS A 70 -11.96 17.28 -12.20
CA LYS A 70 -11.69 18.18 -13.33
C LYS A 70 -11.63 19.67 -13.00
N ASN A 71 -12.46 20.10 -12.06
CA ASN A 71 -12.58 21.51 -11.67
C ASN A 71 -11.91 21.81 -10.31
N ILE A 72 -11.17 20.84 -9.76
CA ILE A 72 -10.45 21.01 -8.48
C ILE A 72 -8.99 21.30 -8.82
N PRO A 73 -8.52 22.54 -8.62
CA PRO A 73 -7.11 22.83 -8.82
C PRO A 73 -6.29 22.11 -7.75
N ASP A 74 -5.13 21.57 -8.17
CA ASP A 74 -4.09 21.16 -7.24
C ASP A 74 -4.44 19.98 -6.31
N TYR A 75 -4.96 18.87 -6.87
CA TYR A 75 -5.02 17.58 -6.17
C TYR A 75 -3.78 16.71 -6.50
N PRO A 76 -3.48 15.65 -5.70
CA PRO A 76 -2.37 14.75 -5.98
C PRO A 76 -2.52 14.02 -7.31
N GLU A 77 -1.41 13.69 -7.97
CA GLU A 77 -1.42 12.76 -9.10
C GLU A 77 -2.02 11.41 -8.66
N LEU A 78 -2.94 10.85 -9.45
CA LEU A 78 -3.61 9.60 -9.16
C LEU A 78 -3.02 8.46 -10.00
N VAL A 79 -2.61 7.38 -9.34
CA VAL A 79 -2.08 6.17 -9.98
C VAL A 79 -2.95 4.98 -9.62
N LEU A 80 -3.43 4.24 -10.61
CA LEU A 80 -4.22 3.02 -10.35
C LEU A 80 -3.32 1.88 -9.86
N GLY A 81 -3.83 1.10 -8.91
CA GLY A 81 -3.23 -0.12 -8.40
C GLY A 81 -4.30 -1.08 -7.90
N ALA A 82 -3.90 -2.02 -7.08
CA ALA A 82 -4.76 -2.87 -6.28
C ALA A 82 -4.00 -3.33 -5.04
N GLU A 83 -4.67 -3.45 -3.90
CA GLU A 83 -4.18 -4.25 -2.78
C GLU A 83 -4.63 -5.69 -3.02
N VAL A 84 -3.69 -6.53 -3.46
CA VAL A 84 -3.97 -7.90 -3.86
C VAL A 84 -3.79 -8.82 -2.67
N TYR A 85 -4.87 -9.46 -2.22
CA TYR A 85 -4.76 -10.50 -1.22
C TYR A 85 -4.10 -11.75 -1.81
N PHE A 86 -3.03 -12.21 -1.16
CA PHE A 86 -2.25 -13.36 -1.63
C PHE A 86 -3.09 -14.65 -1.67
N TYR A 87 -3.03 -15.33 -2.79
CA TYR A 87 -3.52 -16.70 -2.96
C TYR A 87 -2.55 -17.51 -3.85
N PRO A 88 -2.37 -18.82 -3.58
CA PRO A 88 -1.28 -19.61 -4.20
C PRO A 88 -1.29 -19.65 -5.72
N SER A 89 -2.48 -19.57 -6.37
CA SER A 89 -2.60 -19.62 -7.82
C SER A 89 -2.61 -18.25 -8.51
N LEU A 90 -2.35 -17.15 -7.81
CA LEU A 90 -2.37 -15.78 -8.36
C LEU A 90 -1.54 -15.67 -9.64
N SER A 91 -0.32 -16.15 -9.66
CA SER A 91 0.57 -16.08 -10.82
C SER A 91 0.17 -17.00 -11.99
N SER A 92 -0.86 -17.81 -11.83
CA SER A 92 -1.41 -18.67 -12.90
C SER A 92 -2.53 -17.98 -13.69
N ASP A 93 -3.07 -16.87 -13.19
CA ASP A 93 -4.04 -16.06 -13.92
C ASP A 93 -3.30 -15.23 -14.97
N PRO A 94 -3.67 -15.28 -16.26
CA PRO A 94 -2.96 -14.57 -17.33
C PRO A 94 -2.98 -13.05 -17.16
N ASP A 95 -3.98 -12.53 -16.48
CA ASP A 95 -4.21 -11.09 -16.30
C ASP A 95 -3.67 -10.52 -14.98
N PHE A 96 -3.03 -11.35 -14.13
CA PHE A 96 -2.62 -10.91 -12.79
C PHE A 96 -1.70 -9.68 -12.80
N LYS A 97 -0.92 -9.47 -13.83
CA LYS A 97 -0.05 -8.28 -13.96
C LYS A 97 -0.82 -6.97 -14.11
N LYS A 98 -2.08 -7.01 -14.55
CA LYS A 98 -2.95 -5.83 -14.63
C LYS A 98 -3.35 -5.30 -13.24
N LEU A 99 -3.02 -6.04 -12.18
CA LEU A 99 -3.18 -5.62 -10.79
C LEU A 99 -1.97 -4.82 -10.27
N CYS A 100 -0.89 -4.74 -11.03
CA CYS A 100 0.27 -3.92 -10.68
C CYS A 100 -0.06 -2.43 -10.65
N ILE A 101 0.80 -1.64 -10.00
CA ILE A 101 0.65 -0.21 -9.84
C ILE A 101 1.02 0.50 -11.15
N GLY A 102 0.07 1.23 -11.72
CA GLY A 102 0.26 1.94 -12.99
C GLY A 102 0.80 1.02 -14.07
N GLU A 103 1.79 1.53 -14.84
CA GLU A 103 2.49 0.77 -15.89
C GLU A 103 3.76 0.08 -15.37
N THR A 104 3.87 -0.12 -14.05
CA THR A 104 5.06 -0.70 -13.42
C THR A 104 4.94 -2.23 -13.32
N ASP A 105 6.03 -2.87 -12.90
CA ASP A 105 6.07 -4.29 -12.52
C ASP A 105 5.90 -4.51 -11.00
N TYR A 106 5.46 -3.48 -10.26
CA TYR A 106 5.25 -3.56 -8.81
C TYR A 106 3.79 -3.85 -8.45
N MET A 107 3.59 -4.84 -7.57
CA MET A 107 2.29 -5.24 -7.03
C MET A 107 2.26 -5.00 -5.52
N LEU A 108 1.23 -4.29 -5.03
CA LEU A 108 0.96 -4.21 -3.60
C LEU A 108 0.25 -5.50 -3.17
N LEU A 109 0.92 -6.29 -2.33
CA LEU A 109 0.47 -7.63 -1.93
C LEU A 109 0.19 -7.66 -0.43
N GLU A 110 -1.03 -8.06 -0.06
CA GLU A 110 -1.42 -8.36 1.30
C GLU A 110 -1.29 -9.86 1.56
N LEU A 111 -0.61 -10.24 2.66
CA LEU A 111 -0.52 -11.63 3.10
C LEU A 111 -1.62 -11.95 4.11
N PRO A 112 -1.96 -13.25 4.31
CA PRO A 112 -2.93 -13.64 5.33
C PRO A 112 -2.55 -13.15 6.72
N PHE A 113 -3.54 -12.67 7.48
CA PHE A 113 -3.37 -12.26 8.88
C PHE A 113 -3.40 -13.47 9.81
N GLU A 114 -2.39 -14.33 9.66
CA GLU A 114 -2.21 -15.54 10.43
C GLU A 114 -0.72 -15.84 10.66
N HIS A 115 -0.43 -16.87 11.47
CA HIS A 115 0.93 -17.37 11.60
C HIS A 115 1.38 -18.07 10.31
N PHE A 116 2.58 -17.76 9.83
CA PHE A 116 3.12 -18.33 8.60
C PHE A 116 3.73 -19.70 8.85
N TYR A 117 2.99 -20.74 8.48
CA TYR A 117 3.45 -22.12 8.51
C TYR A 117 4.27 -22.49 7.28
N ASP A 118 4.93 -23.65 7.28
CA ASP A 118 5.76 -24.10 6.15
C ASP A 118 4.97 -24.26 4.84
N SER A 119 3.68 -24.58 4.91
CA SER A 119 2.79 -24.59 3.73
C SER A 119 2.70 -23.24 3.06
N PHE A 120 2.51 -22.16 3.84
CA PHE A 120 2.51 -20.78 3.32
C PHE A 120 3.83 -20.47 2.61
N PHE A 121 4.97 -20.72 3.23
CA PHE A 121 6.28 -20.46 2.63
C PHE A 121 6.50 -21.25 1.33
N SER A 122 6.04 -22.50 1.26
CA SER A 122 6.09 -23.30 0.04
C SER A 122 5.29 -22.67 -1.10
N ASP A 123 4.08 -22.22 -0.82
CA ASP A 123 3.20 -21.62 -1.82
C ASP A 123 3.65 -20.22 -2.23
N PHE A 124 4.12 -19.43 -1.25
CA PHE A 124 4.68 -18.12 -1.53
C PHE A 124 5.96 -18.20 -2.39
N ALA A 125 6.85 -19.15 -2.12
CA ALA A 125 8.04 -19.40 -2.95
C ALA A 125 7.68 -19.80 -4.38
N LYS A 126 6.65 -20.66 -4.59
CA LYS A 126 6.14 -21.02 -5.92
C LYS A 126 5.59 -19.79 -6.65
N PHE A 127 4.84 -18.94 -5.93
CA PHE A 127 4.33 -17.69 -6.47
C PHE A 127 5.48 -16.79 -6.90
N MET A 128 6.43 -16.50 -6.03
CA MET A 128 7.58 -15.62 -6.32
C MET A 128 8.40 -16.09 -7.52
N ASN A 129 8.61 -17.39 -7.66
CA ASN A 129 9.32 -17.97 -8.81
C ASN A 129 8.60 -17.78 -10.17
N ARG A 130 7.26 -17.62 -10.14
CA ARG A 130 6.43 -17.53 -11.36
C ARG A 130 5.99 -16.11 -11.68
N CYS A 131 5.73 -15.28 -10.68
CA CYS A 131 5.04 -14.00 -10.88
C CYS A 131 5.85 -13.00 -11.72
N LYS A 132 7.18 -13.00 -11.61
CA LYS A 132 8.08 -12.05 -12.31
C LYS A 132 7.69 -10.58 -12.09
N CYS A 133 6.96 -10.30 -10.99
CA CYS A 133 6.68 -8.97 -10.49
C CYS A 133 7.56 -8.69 -9.29
N ARG A 134 7.77 -7.41 -9.00
CA ARG A 134 8.32 -6.93 -7.75
C ARG A 134 7.20 -6.75 -6.77
N ILE A 135 7.42 -7.11 -5.52
CA ILE A 135 6.37 -7.06 -4.50
C ILE A 135 6.58 -5.87 -3.57
N ILE A 136 5.54 -5.08 -3.39
CA ILE A 136 5.40 -4.18 -2.26
C ILE A 136 4.55 -4.92 -1.23
N LEU A 137 5.16 -5.31 -0.11
CA LEU A 137 4.46 -5.99 0.97
C LEU A 137 3.69 -4.97 1.79
N ALA A 138 2.37 -5.04 1.76
CA ALA A 138 1.48 -4.12 2.46
C ALA A 138 1.64 -4.23 3.97
N HIS A 139 1.55 -3.10 4.68
CA HIS A 139 1.47 -2.95 6.16
C HIS A 139 2.21 -4.02 6.96
N ILE A 140 3.52 -4.18 6.68
CA ILE A 140 4.37 -5.24 7.27
C ILE A 140 4.23 -5.36 8.79
N GLU A 141 3.99 -4.26 9.49
CA GLU A 141 3.86 -4.21 10.95
C GLU A 141 2.66 -4.97 11.49
N ARG A 142 1.62 -5.22 10.66
CA ARG A 142 0.43 -5.96 11.09
C ARG A 142 0.71 -7.43 11.28
N TYR A 143 1.53 -8.05 10.46
CA TYR A 143 1.78 -9.51 10.51
C TYR A 143 2.50 -9.95 11.78
N MET A 144 3.23 -9.05 12.43
CA MET A 144 3.92 -9.34 13.71
C MET A 144 2.94 -9.62 14.85
N ARG A 145 1.68 -9.18 14.74
CA ARG A 145 0.63 -9.41 15.73
C ARG A 145 0.07 -10.84 15.72
N PHE A 146 0.36 -11.60 14.66
CA PHE A 146 -0.11 -12.97 14.47
C PHE A 146 0.95 -14.03 14.83
N GLY A 147 1.89 -13.68 15.69
CA GLY A 147 2.93 -14.60 16.18
C GLY A 147 4.08 -14.81 15.18
N ASN A 148 4.14 -14.04 14.11
CA ASN A 148 5.27 -14.07 13.18
C ASN A 148 6.47 -13.33 13.79
N THR A 149 7.63 -13.94 13.73
CA THR A 149 8.88 -13.41 14.26
C THR A 149 9.73 -12.77 13.14
N GLN A 150 10.83 -12.14 13.53
CA GLN A 150 11.80 -11.62 12.56
C GLN A 150 12.29 -12.69 11.59
N LYS A 151 12.43 -13.93 12.06
CA LYS A 151 12.89 -15.06 11.23
C LYS A 151 11.93 -15.38 10.08
N GLU A 152 10.61 -15.35 10.33
CA GLU A 152 9.62 -15.54 9.27
C GLU A 152 9.66 -14.40 8.26
N PHE A 153 9.85 -13.15 8.72
CA PHE A 153 10.00 -12.00 7.82
C PHE A 153 11.29 -12.08 6.99
N ASP A 154 12.43 -12.40 7.60
CA ASP A 154 13.69 -12.56 6.88
C ASP A 154 13.56 -13.65 5.80
N ARG A 155 12.83 -14.74 6.10
CA ARG A 155 12.54 -15.80 5.14
C ARG A 155 11.71 -15.29 3.96
N ILE A 156 10.66 -14.50 4.19
CA ILE A 156 9.85 -13.87 3.14
C ILE A 156 10.72 -12.95 2.28
N LEU A 157 11.44 -12.03 2.92
CA LEU A 157 12.24 -11.02 2.22
C LEU A 157 13.38 -11.63 1.39
N SER A 158 13.86 -12.83 1.76
CA SER A 158 14.87 -13.57 0.99
C SER A 158 14.33 -14.25 -0.29
N MET A 159 13.01 -14.30 -0.49
CA MET A 159 12.40 -15.01 -1.62
C MET A 159 12.33 -14.21 -2.92
N GLY A 160 12.66 -12.91 -2.91
CA GLY A 160 12.65 -12.10 -4.12
C GLY A 160 12.87 -10.61 -3.89
N ASP A 161 12.57 -9.81 -4.91
CA ASP A 161 12.63 -8.34 -4.83
C ASP A 161 11.35 -7.84 -4.10
N ILE A 162 11.44 -7.70 -2.79
CA ILE A 162 10.33 -7.32 -1.91
C ILE A 162 10.66 -6.02 -1.20
N ILE A 163 9.79 -5.03 -1.32
CA ILE A 163 9.85 -3.73 -0.64
C ILE A 163 8.76 -3.71 0.42
N CYS A 164 9.10 -3.36 1.66
CA CYS A 164 8.12 -3.26 2.74
C CYS A 164 7.47 -1.87 2.79
N GLN A 165 6.15 -1.86 2.83
CA GLN A 165 5.34 -0.67 3.10
C GLN A 165 4.80 -0.74 4.54
N MET A 166 4.79 0.40 5.23
CA MET A 166 4.23 0.57 6.58
C MET A 166 3.10 1.60 6.57
N ASN A 167 2.06 1.34 7.36
CA ASN A 167 0.93 2.26 7.49
C ASN A 167 1.27 3.49 8.33
N CYS A 168 0.93 4.67 7.81
CA CYS A 168 1.09 5.95 8.50
C CYS A 168 0.33 5.98 9.83
N THR A 169 -0.88 5.41 9.86
CA THR A 169 -1.70 5.29 11.07
C THR A 169 -0.99 4.49 12.17
N SER A 170 -0.26 3.43 11.80
CA SER A 170 0.52 2.63 12.76
C SER A 170 1.61 3.48 13.43
N ILE A 171 2.31 4.34 12.68
CA ILE A 171 3.31 5.26 13.24
C ILE A 171 2.66 6.32 14.12
N ALA A 172 1.59 6.94 13.62
CA ALA A 172 0.94 8.08 14.28
C ALA A 172 0.25 7.71 15.59
N LYS A 173 -0.42 6.54 15.63
CA LYS A 173 -1.22 6.11 16.80
C LYS A 173 -0.50 5.16 17.75
N ALA A 174 0.69 4.64 17.40
CA ALA A 174 1.44 3.72 18.24
C ALA A 174 1.80 4.31 19.62
N GLY A 175 1.79 3.47 20.64
CA GLY A 175 2.37 3.78 21.94
C GLY A 175 3.91 3.88 21.87
N PHE A 176 4.53 4.33 22.96
CA PHE A 176 5.96 4.65 22.99
C PHE A 176 6.86 3.48 22.52
N PHE A 177 6.67 2.29 23.06
CA PHE A 177 7.53 1.13 22.73
C PHE A 177 7.28 0.60 21.32
N GLU A 178 6.01 0.50 20.91
CA GLU A 178 5.65 0.07 19.56
C GLU A 178 6.19 1.06 18.52
N ARG A 179 5.98 2.35 18.73
CA ARG A 179 6.50 3.40 17.84
C ARG A 179 8.01 3.31 17.69
N ARG A 180 8.75 3.08 18.79
CA ARG A 180 10.22 2.92 18.74
C ARG A 180 10.61 1.76 17.82
N LYS A 181 9.88 0.63 17.89
CA LYS A 181 10.11 -0.53 17.02
C LYS A 181 9.81 -0.18 15.55
N LEU A 182 8.67 0.45 15.27
CA LEU A 182 8.30 0.85 13.92
C LEU A 182 9.34 1.81 13.30
N LEU A 183 9.78 2.80 14.07
CA LEU A 183 10.79 3.76 13.62
C LEU A 183 12.17 3.12 13.42
N SER A 184 12.54 2.07 14.18
CA SER A 184 13.78 1.34 13.91
C SER A 184 13.72 0.64 12.55
N MET A 185 12.58 0.08 12.13
CA MET A 185 12.40 -0.55 10.81
C MET A 185 12.54 0.44 9.65
N ILE A 186 12.22 1.71 9.89
CA ILE A 186 12.48 2.79 8.92
C ILE A 186 13.97 3.14 8.91
N SER A 187 14.57 3.31 10.08
CA SER A 187 15.98 3.73 10.21
C SER A 187 16.99 2.69 9.69
N ASP A 188 16.68 1.40 9.81
CA ASP A 188 17.51 0.31 9.30
C ASP A 188 17.24 -0.05 7.83
N GLY A 189 16.24 0.61 7.19
CA GLY A 189 15.91 0.42 5.80
C GLY A 189 15.07 -0.83 5.51
N THR A 190 14.52 -1.50 6.51
CA THR A 190 13.54 -2.58 6.34
C THR A 190 12.28 -2.04 5.68
N VAL A 191 11.74 -0.93 6.19
CA VAL A 191 10.60 -0.22 5.60
C VAL A 191 11.11 0.88 4.68
N LYS A 192 10.66 0.87 3.43
CA LYS A 192 11.10 1.80 2.38
C LYS A 192 9.96 2.59 1.75
N LEU A 193 8.70 2.27 2.06
CA LEU A 193 7.52 2.95 1.56
C LEU A 193 6.52 3.21 2.68
N LEU A 194 5.76 4.29 2.53
CA LEU A 194 4.61 4.61 3.37
C LEU A 194 3.32 4.45 2.59
N GLY A 195 2.27 4.07 3.29
CA GLY A 195 0.89 4.11 2.82
C GLY A 195 -0.02 4.58 3.94
N THR A 196 -1.10 5.24 3.61
CA THR A 196 -2.06 5.65 4.65
C THR A 196 -3.00 4.52 5.03
N ASP A 197 -3.31 3.66 4.07
CA ASP A 197 -4.38 2.66 4.19
C ASP A 197 -5.68 3.34 4.63
N THR A 198 -5.90 4.56 4.07
CA THR A 198 -7.07 5.39 4.42
C THR A 198 -8.33 4.83 3.77
N HIS A 199 -9.43 4.78 4.54
CA HIS A 199 -10.72 4.28 4.07
C HIS A 199 -11.82 5.33 4.18
N ASN A 200 -11.75 6.22 5.18
CA ASN A 200 -12.76 7.23 5.41
C ASN A 200 -12.19 8.41 6.22
N VAL A 201 -12.95 9.48 6.30
CA VAL A 201 -12.52 10.72 6.98
C VAL A 201 -12.62 10.66 8.51
N THR A 202 -13.18 9.60 9.09
CA THR A 202 -13.49 9.52 10.52
C THR A 202 -12.67 8.48 11.27
N SER A 203 -12.90 7.19 11.02
CA SER A 203 -12.28 6.09 11.77
C SER A 203 -10.90 5.69 11.23
N ARG A 204 -10.71 5.78 9.91
CA ARG A 204 -9.46 5.46 9.20
C ARG A 204 -9.02 6.62 8.29
N PRO A 205 -8.82 7.85 8.85
CA PRO A 205 -8.37 9.00 8.06
C PRO A 205 -6.91 8.85 7.64
N PRO A 206 -6.45 9.59 6.61
CA PRO A 206 -5.05 9.62 6.23
C PRO A 206 -4.21 10.31 7.31
N MET A 207 -3.22 9.62 7.85
CA MET A 207 -2.33 10.10 8.90
C MET A 207 -0.91 10.37 8.34
N LEU A 208 -0.81 10.75 7.06
CA LEU A 208 0.47 10.96 6.38
C LEU A 208 1.26 12.13 6.98
N GLY A 209 0.58 13.23 7.31
CA GLY A 209 1.21 14.42 7.89
C GLY A 209 1.87 14.12 9.23
N GLU A 210 1.11 13.49 10.14
CA GLU A 210 1.58 13.12 11.47
C GLU A 210 2.71 12.10 11.41
N ALA A 211 2.60 11.08 10.55
CA ALA A 211 3.66 10.08 10.36
C ALA A 211 4.95 10.74 9.85
N LYS A 212 4.84 11.61 8.85
CA LYS A 212 5.96 12.39 8.29
C LYS A 212 6.67 13.21 9.36
N GLU A 213 5.93 13.97 10.16
CA GLU A 213 6.50 14.79 11.24
C GLU A 213 7.24 13.92 12.27
N ILE A 214 6.65 12.78 12.66
CA ILE A 214 7.27 11.85 13.60
C ILE A 214 8.56 11.25 13.01
N ILE A 215 8.55 10.82 11.74
CA ILE A 215 9.72 10.27 11.05
C ILE A 215 10.84 11.32 11.00
N VAL A 216 10.55 12.53 10.53
CA VAL A 216 11.55 13.60 10.46
C VAL A 216 12.13 13.92 11.84
N LYS A 217 11.28 14.00 12.87
CA LYS A 217 11.71 14.31 14.25
C LYS A 217 12.55 13.21 14.89
N LYS A 218 12.29 11.93 14.56
CA LYS A 218 12.88 10.78 15.26
C LYS A 218 13.94 10.02 14.47
N CYS A 219 13.79 9.94 13.15
CA CYS A 219 14.71 9.24 12.25
C CYS A 219 15.57 10.21 11.42
N GLY A 220 15.21 11.51 11.44
CA GLY A 220 15.90 12.53 10.65
C GLY A 220 15.24 12.75 9.27
N LYS A 221 15.55 13.89 8.65
CA LYS A 221 15.03 14.29 7.34
C LYS A 221 15.44 13.31 6.23
N GLN A 222 16.65 12.78 6.33
CA GLN A 222 17.21 11.83 5.37
C GLN A 222 16.35 10.55 5.24
N ALA A 223 15.80 10.05 6.34
CA ALA A 223 14.92 8.88 6.29
C ALA A 223 13.66 9.11 5.46
N LEU A 224 13.06 10.30 5.53
CA LEU A 224 11.93 10.66 4.69
C LEU A 224 12.36 10.86 3.22
N GLU A 225 13.49 11.49 2.98
CA GLU A 225 14.04 11.67 1.62
C GLU A 225 14.36 10.32 0.95
N ASP A 226 14.83 9.34 1.71
CA ASP A 226 15.08 7.98 1.22
C ASP A 226 13.77 7.28 0.82
N ILE A 227 12.71 7.40 1.62
CA ILE A 227 11.37 6.90 1.29
C ILE A 227 10.85 7.54 -0.01
N VAL A 228 10.95 8.86 -0.13
CA VAL A 228 10.54 9.60 -1.33
C VAL A 228 11.32 9.11 -2.55
N ARG A 229 12.63 8.97 -2.43
CA ARG A 229 13.51 8.50 -3.52
C ARG A 229 13.15 7.08 -3.98
N VAL A 230 12.84 6.16 -3.06
CA VAL A 230 12.39 4.80 -3.42
C VAL A 230 11.06 4.88 -4.16
N GLY A 231 10.08 5.66 -3.65
CA GLY A 231 8.79 5.86 -4.31
C GLY A 231 8.94 6.41 -5.74
N ASP A 232 9.79 7.43 -5.92
CA ASP A 232 10.07 7.99 -7.24
C ASP A 232 10.74 6.97 -8.17
N SER A 233 11.63 6.12 -7.67
CA SER A 233 12.28 5.09 -8.48
C SER A 233 11.31 4.00 -8.98
N ILE A 234 10.18 3.82 -8.33
CA ILE A 234 9.11 2.89 -8.74
C ILE A 234 8.25 3.51 -9.84
N LEU A 235 7.82 4.76 -9.67
CA LEU A 235 6.77 5.37 -10.49
C LEU A 235 7.28 6.26 -11.64
N ASN A 236 8.55 6.66 -11.64
CA ASN A 236 9.14 7.52 -12.68
C ASN A 236 10.02 6.74 -13.68
N ARG A 237 9.69 5.48 -13.95
CA ARG A 237 10.41 4.66 -14.93
C ARG A 237 9.81 4.76 -16.32
#